data_04e6befdf143f7da7004ec462239a59d
#
_entry.id   04e6befdf143f7da7004ec462239a59d
#
_cell.length_a   1.000
_cell.length_b   1.000
_cell.length_c   1.000
_cell.angle_alpha   90.00
_cell.angle_beta   90.00
_cell.angle_gamma   90.00
#
_symmetry.space_group_name_H-M   'P 1'
#
loop_
_entity.id
_entity.type
_entity.pdbx_description
1 polymer ?
#
loop_
_entity_poly.entity_id
_entity_poly.type
_entity_poly.pdbx_seq_one_letter_code
_entity_poly.pdbx_strand_id
1 'polypeptide(L)'
;VEYMDQVYPDKNITFKVNARRGDKQYPVTSEQINRDMGEVILEAFPQMRVDVHHPDVILHVEVRQRINLFSLMIPGPGGMPVGTGGIDSPVAGYMIAKRGVKIDAVYFHAPPYTSERAKQKVVDLANLVARYAGPINLHVVNFTDIQLYIYDKCPHEELTIIMRRYMMRIAQTIAERTGSIGLI
;
A
#
# COMPACT_ATOMS: atom_id res chain seq x y z
N VAL A 1 27.91 5.47 6.87
CA VAL A 1 28.64 6.72 7.03
C VAL A 1 28.49 7.56 5.79
N GLU A 2 29.02 7.12 4.62
CA GLU A 2 28.98 7.85 3.35
C GLU A 2 27.59 8.39 2.99
N TYR A 3 26.53 7.57 3.10
CA TYR A 3 25.15 8.00 2.89
C TYR A 3 24.73 9.19 3.78
N MET A 4 25.02 9.12 5.06
CA MET A 4 24.70 10.20 6.02
C MET A 4 25.52 11.46 5.75
N ASP A 5 26.73 11.32 5.25
CA ASP A 5 27.59 12.43 4.91
C ASP A 5 27.10 13.21 3.69
N GLN A 6 26.62 12.48 2.67
CA GLN A 6 26.12 13.08 1.43
C GLN A 6 24.74 13.72 1.61
N VAL A 7 23.83 13.08 2.34
CA VAL A 7 22.41 13.49 2.42
C VAL A 7 22.19 14.55 3.51
N TYR A 8 22.98 14.51 4.59
CA TYR A 8 22.85 15.41 5.73
C TYR A 8 24.16 16.17 5.99
N PRO A 9 24.42 17.28 5.30
CA PRO A 9 25.64 18.08 5.52
C PRO A 9 25.70 18.69 6.93
N ASP A 10 24.57 19.12 7.49
CA ASP A 10 24.48 19.51 8.89
C ASP A 10 24.42 18.25 9.77
N LYS A 11 25.41 18.11 10.66
CA LYS A 11 25.52 16.99 11.59
C LYS A 11 24.96 17.28 12.99
N ASN A 12 24.46 18.48 13.24
CA ASN A 12 23.85 18.86 14.53
C ASN A 12 22.36 18.50 14.56
N ILE A 13 22.04 17.25 14.24
CA ILE A 13 20.71 16.70 14.16
C ILE A 13 20.55 15.47 15.05
N THR A 14 19.32 15.17 15.41
CA THR A 14 18.97 13.92 16.09
C THR A 14 18.54 12.85 15.11
N PHE A 15 18.88 11.61 15.41
CA PHE A 15 18.49 10.50 14.53
C PHE A 15 18.04 9.27 15.31
N LYS A 16 17.35 8.39 14.58
CA LYS A 16 16.96 7.04 15.01
C LYS A 16 17.20 6.05 13.89
N VAL A 17 17.70 4.88 14.23
CA VAL A 17 17.77 3.75 13.29
C VAL A 17 16.54 2.88 13.45
N ASN A 18 15.94 2.49 12.35
CA ASN A 18 14.77 1.62 12.30
C ASN A 18 15.01 0.47 11.32
N ALA A 19 15.51 -0.64 11.83
CA ALA A 19 15.82 -1.82 11.03
C ALA A 19 14.60 -2.74 10.87
N ARG A 20 14.44 -3.27 9.67
CA ARG A 20 13.42 -4.23 9.30
C ARG A 20 14.04 -5.42 8.59
N ARG A 21 13.78 -6.62 9.08
CA ARG A 21 14.22 -7.86 8.43
C ARG A 21 13.07 -8.46 7.64
N GLY A 22 13.18 -8.46 6.31
CA GLY A 22 12.32 -9.24 5.41
C GLY A 22 12.75 -10.70 5.37
N ASP A 23 14.06 -10.96 5.57
CA ASP A 23 14.61 -12.30 5.75
C ASP A 23 14.76 -12.63 7.25
N LYS A 24 13.97 -13.58 7.73
CA LYS A 24 14.00 -14.03 9.13
C LYS A 24 15.19 -14.93 9.44
N GLN A 25 15.86 -15.47 8.42
CA GLN A 25 17.05 -16.32 8.59
C GLN A 25 18.32 -15.50 8.80
N TYR A 26 18.27 -14.19 8.55
CA TYR A 26 19.41 -13.32 8.83
C TYR A 26 19.79 -13.36 10.31
N PRO A 27 21.07 -13.64 10.64
CA PRO A 27 21.47 -14.03 12.00
C PRO A 27 21.35 -12.92 13.04
N VAL A 28 21.39 -11.64 12.60
CA VAL A 28 21.35 -10.48 13.51
C VAL A 28 19.90 -9.99 13.67
N THR A 29 19.48 -9.68 14.89
CA THR A 29 18.12 -9.16 15.15
C THR A 29 18.00 -7.70 14.71
N SER A 30 16.76 -7.23 14.44
CA SER A 30 16.52 -5.83 14.08
C SER A 30 16.98 -4.86 15.17
N GLU A 31 16.83 -5.24 16.45
CA GLU A 31 17.30 -4.44 17.58
C GLU A 31 18.82 -4.33 17.62
N GLN A 32 19.51 -5.42 17.32
CA GLN A 32 20.98 -5.41 17.27
C GLN A 32 21.45 -4.55 16.09
N ILE A 33 20.82 -4.68 14.92
CA ILE A 33 21.13 -3.82 13.76
C ILE A 33 20.93 -2.34 14.10
N ASN A 34 19.86 -2.00 14.85
CA ASN A 34 19.64 -0.61 15.28
C ASN A 34 20.78 -0.08 16.15
N ARG A 35 21.28 -0.91 17.08
CA ARG A 35 22.39 -0.52 17.97
C ARG A 35 23.71 -0.38 17.21
N ASP A 36 24.07 -1.39 16.43
CA ASP A 36 25.32 -1.43 15.68
C ASP A 36 25.40 -0.27 14.67
N MET A 37 24.31 -0.01 13.95
CA MET A 37 24.25 1.11 13.00
C MET A 37 24.25 2.46 13.72
N GLY A 38 23.59 2.55 14.88
CA GLY A 38 23.60 3.76 15.70
C GLY A 38 25.02 4.07 16.21
N GLU A 39 25.75 3.06 16.69
CA GLU A 39 27.14 3.18 17.16
C GLU A 39 28.06 3.66 16.03
N VAL A 40 28.01 3.02 14.86
CA VAL A 40 28.80 3.42 13.68
C VAL A 40 28.55 4.88 13.26
N ILE A 41 27.31 5.35 13.37
CA ILE A 41 26.97 6.74 13.04
C ILE A 41 27.54 7.70 14.09
N LEU A 42 27.40 7.39 15.38
CA LEU A 42 27.90 8.23 16.47
C LEU A 42 29.43 8.28 16.49
N GLU A 43 30.11 7.19 16.18
CA GLU A 43 31.58 7.18 16.05
C GLU A 43 32.04 8.08 14.88
N ALA A 44 31.34 8.02 13.74
CA ALA A 44 31.69 8.82 12.58
C ALA A 44 31.29 10.31 12.71
N PHE A 45 30.21 10.58 13.44
CA PHE A 45 29.64 11.92 13.61
C PHE A 45 29.31 12.21 15.07
N PRO A 46 30.29 12.54 15.92
CA PRO A 46 30.09 12.76 17.36
C PRO A 46 29.13 13.92 17.71
N GLN A 47 28.82 14.81 16.75
CA GLN A 47 27.87 15.90 16.91
C GLN A 47 26.41 15.42 16.86
N MET A 48 26.13 14.29 16.20
CA MET A 48 24.81 13.71 16.13
C MET A 48 24.38 13.13 17.47
N ARG A 49 23.07 13.09 17.70
CA ARG A 49 22.49 12.52 18.93
C ARG A 49 21.39 11.53 18.57
N VAL A 50 21.20 10.50 19.38
CA VAL A 50 20.09 9.57 19.23
C VAL A 50 18.88 10.11 19.97
N ASP A 51 17.74 10.24 19.27
CA ASP A 51 16.42 10.47 19.85
C ASP A 51 15.45 9.41 19.32
N VAL A 52 14.92 8.59 20.20
CA VAL A 52 14.00 7.50 19.83
C VAL A 52 12.55 7.94 19.75
N HIS A 53 12.20 9.10 20.29
CA HIS A 53 10.84 9.60 20.36
C HIS A 53 10.55 10.66 19.30
N HIS A 54 11.44 11.63 19.16
CA HIS A 54 11.29 12.79 18.25
C HIS A 54 12.55 13.06 17.43
N PRO A 55 13.02 12.06 16.63
CA PRO A 55 14.22 12.25 15.83
C PRO A 55 13.96 13.18 14.64
N ASP A 56 14.93 14.03 14.31
CA ASP A 56 14.91 14.82 13.08
C ASP A 56 15.01 13.92 11.84
N VAL A 57 15.73 12.80 11.96
CA VAL A 57 15.96 11.85 10.88
C VAL A 57 15.76 10.41 11.34
N ILE A 58 15.00 9.63 10.59
CA ILE A 58 14.90 8.18 10.78
C ILE A 58 15.67 7.49 9.66
N LEU A 59 16.76 6.81 10.00
CA LEU A 59 17.48 5.96 9.07
C LEU A 59 16.83 4.57 9.06
N HIS A 60 16.19 4.23 7.95
CA HIS A 60 15.61 2.92 7.73
C HIS A 60 16.65 1.96 7.16
N VAL A 61 16.75 0.78 7.76
CA VAL A 61 17.61 -0.32 7.30
C VAL A 61 16.73 -1.50 6.95
N GLU A 62 16.63 -1.84 5.69
CA GLU A 62 15.85 -3.00 5.25
C GLU A 62 16.79 -4.12 4.80
N VAL A 63 16.73 -5.25 5.54
CA VAL A 63 17.50 -6.44 5.24
C VAL A 63 16.63 -7.45 4.51
N ARG A 64 16.96 -7.68 3.24
CA ARG A 64 16.37 -8.72 2.37
C ARG A 64 17.51 -9.53 1.75
N GLN A 65 17.42 -9.87 0.48
CA GLN A 65 18.56 -10.40 -0.29
C GLN A 65 19.70 -9.38 -0.41
N ARG A 66 19.39 -8.10 -0.25
CA ARG A 66 20.33 -6.99 -0.15
C ARG A 66 19.94 -6.10 1.04
N ILE A 67 20.91 -5.36 1.54
CA ILE A 67 20.66 -4.35 2.58
C ILE A 67 20.41 -3.01 1.89
N ASN A 68 19.25 -2.41 2.16
CA ASN A 68 18.88 -1.08 1.67
C ASN A 68 18.88 -0.09 2.84
N LEU A 69 19.46 1.09 2.60
CA LEU A 69 19.47 2.23 3.52
C LEU A 69 18.71 3.38 2.89
N PHE A 70 17.78 3.97 3.62
CA PHE A 70 17.05 5.16 3.18
C PHE A 70 16.56 5.96 4.39
N SER A 71 16.48 7.27 4.26
CA SER A 71 16.00 8.16 5.32
C SER A 71 14.89 9.09 4.83
N LEU A 72 14.83 9.33 3.53
CA LEU A 72 13.77 10.13 2.95
C LEU A 72 12.52 9.27 2.75
N MET A 73 11.50 9.50 3.57
CA MET A 73 10.17 8.95 3.34
C MET A 73 9.33 9.99 2.63
N ILE A 74 8.92 9.71 1.42
CA ILE A 74 7.86 10.47 0.77
C ILE A 74 6.55 9.89 1.33
N PRO A 75 5.80 10.65 2.16
CA PRO A 75 4.55 10.16 2.70
C PRO A 75 3.59 9.90 1.53
N GLY A 76 3.26 8.64 1.33
CA GLY A 76 2.18 8.25 0.44
C GLY A 76 0.83 8.71 1.02
N PRO A 77 -0.26 8.58 0.27
CA PRO A 77 -1.62 8.96 0.70
C PRO A 77 -2.17 8.08 1.83
N GLY A 78 -1.32 7.69 2.76
CA GLY A 78 -1.65 6.84 3.90
C GLY A 78 -1.54 5.35 3.60
N GLY A 79 -0.97 4.59 4.55
CA GLY A 79 -0.85 3.14 4.45
C GLY A 79 -2.22 2.48 4.33
N MET A 80 -2.40 1.63 3.34
CA MET A 80 -3.60 0.84 3.18
C MET A 80 -3.56 -0.34 4.14
N PRO A 81 -4.50 -0.49 5.07
CA PRO A 81 -4.60 -1.74 5.80
C PRO A 81 -4.90 -2.86 4.81
N VAL A 82 -4.20 -3.98 4.97
CA VAL A 82 -4.40 -5.20 4.20
C VAL A 82 -5.81 -5.71 4.49
N GLY A 83 -6.71 -5.56 3.54
CA GLY A 83 -8.09 -6.02 3.63
C GLY A 83 -8.89 -5.45 2.46
N THR A 84 -9.61 -6.27 1.76
CA THR A 84 -10.59 -6.03 0.70
C THR A 84 -10.58 -4.62 0.07
N GLY A 85 -9.67 -4.35 -0.78
CA GLY A 85 -9.40 -3.04 -1.38
C GLY A 85 -7.90 -2.82 -1.35
N GLY A 86 -7.16 -3.64 -2.12
CA GLY A 86 -5.70 -3.60 -2.19
C GLY A 86 -5.21 -2.28 -2.79
N ILE A 87 -3.93 -2.02 -2.59
CA ILE A 87 -3.22 -0.88 -3.18
C ILE A 87 -3.10 -1.02 -4.70
N ASP A 88 -3.20 -2.22 -5.23
CA ASP A 88 -2.95 -2.51 -6.65
C ASP A 88 -3.97 -1.83 -7.57
N SER A 89 -5.27 -1.90 -7.21
CA SER A 89 -6.33 -1.31 -8.04
C SER A 89 -6.21 0.22 -8.22
N PRO A 90 -6.05 1.05 -7.17
CA PRO A 90 -5.87 2.49 -7.36
C PRO A 90 -4.55 2.82 -8.06
N VAL A 91 -3.50 2.03 -7.88
CA VAL A 91 -2.23 2.23 -8.60
C VAL A 91 -2.40 1.90 -10.08
N ALA A 92 -3.02 0.76 -10.41
CA ALA A 92 -3.32 0.39 -11.80
C ALA A 92 -4.19 1.46 -12.48
N GLY A 93 -5.26 1.89 -11.82
CA GLY A 93 -6.13 2.97 -12.28
C GLY A 93 -5.35 4.26 -12.55
N TYR A 94 -4.51 4.71 -11.62
CA TYR A 94 -3.67 5.87 -11.81
C TYR A 94 -2.69 5.72 -12.98
N MET A 95 -2.05 4.55 -13.11
CA MET A 95 -1.10 4.29 -14.20
C MET A 95 -1.75 4.34 -15.58
N ILE A 96 -2.99 3.93 -15.70
CA ILE A 96 -3.77 3.99 -16.95
C ILE A 96 -4.28 5.42 -17.19
N ALA A 97 -4.85 6.04 -16.15
CA ALA A 97 -5.40 7.41 -16.24
C ALA A 97 -4.35 8.44 -16.65
N LYS A 98 -3.13 8.35 -16.12
CA LYS A 98 -2.03 9.27 -16.50
C LYS A 98 -1.61 9.17 -17.97
N ARG A 99 -2.07 8.14 -18.69
CA ARG A 99 -1.90 8.00 -20.14
C ARG A 99 -3.04 8.61 -20.95
N GLY A 100 -3.94 9.33 -20.27
CA GLY A 100 -5.07 10.02 -20.90
C GLY A 100 -6.34 9.17 -21.06
N VAL A 101 -6.38 8.00 -20.40
CA VAL A 101 -7.57 7.14 -20.41
C VAL A 101 -8.52 7.56 -19.30
N LYS A 102 -9.79 7.83 -19.65
CA LYS A 102 -10.86 8.01 -18.65
C LYS A 102 -11.15 6.67 -18.00
N ILE A 103 -11.24 6.65 -16.67
CA ILE A 103 -11.51 5.46 -15.89
C ILE A 103 -12.79 5.61 -15.07
N ASP A 104 -13.50 4.50 -14.90
CA ASP A 104 -14.57 4.31 -13.92
C ASP A 104 -14.13 3.21 -12.94
N ALA A 105 -14.70 3.17 -11.75
CA ALA A 105 -14.35 2.19 -10.72
C ALA A 105 -15.57 1.34 -10.35
N VAL A 106 -15.33 0.05 -10.08
CA VAL A 106 -16.36 -0.87 -9.58
C VAL A 106 -15.93 -1.39 -8.21
N TYR A 107 -16.84 -1.32 -7.24
CA TYR A 107 -16.65 -1.84 -5.90
C TYR A 107 -17.75 -2.86 -5.56
N PHE A 108 -17.33 -4.05 -5.15
CA PHE A 108 -18.24 -5.11 -4.71
C PHE A 108 -18.39 -5.03 -3.19
N HIS A 109 -19.57 -4.56 -2.76
CA HIS A 109 -19.92 -4.40 -1.36
C HIS A 109 -20.78 -5.57 -0.89
N ALA A 110 -20.38 -6.25 0.17
CA ALA A 110 -21.07 -7.43 0.70
C ALA A 110 -21.29 -7.32 2.23
N PRO A 111 -22.18 -6.44 2.70
CA PRO A 111 -22.50 -6.39 4.11
C PRO A 111 -23.22 -7.68 4.56
N PRO A 112 -23.01 -8.18 5.81
CA PRO A 112 -22.13 -7.63 6.84
C PRO A 112 -20.65 -8.03 6.72
N TYR A 113 -20.25 -8.77 5.69
CA TYR A 113 -18.89 -9.27 5.49
C TYR A 113 -17.89 -8.17 5.12
N THR A 114 -18.38 -7.09 4.49
CA THR A 114 -17.61 -5.87 4.24
C THR A 114 -18.20 -4.72 5.05
N SER A 115 -17.35 -4.01 5.80
CA SER A 115 -17.78 -2.90 6.64
C SER A 115 -18.02 -1.62 5.85
N GLU A 116 -18.85 -0.70 6.37
CA GLU A 116 -19.00 0.65 5.82
C GLU A 116 -17.68 1.42 5.80
N ARG A 117 -16.78 1.14 6.74
CA ARG A 117 -15.43 1.72 6.75
C ARG A 117 -14.60 1.26 5.54
N ALA A 118 -14.77 0.01 5.10
CA ALA A 118 -14.13 -0.49 3.89
C ALA A 118 -14.67 0.22 2.64
N LYS A 119 -15.98 0.46 2.58
CA LYS A 119 -16.62 1.24 1.51
C LYS A 119 -16.12 2.68 1.48
N GLN A 120 -16.09 3.37 2.64
CA GLN A 120 -15.57 4.72 2.74
C GLN A 120 -14.13 4.82 2.24
N LYS A 121 -13.29 3.87 2.61
CA LYS A 121 -11.92 3.78 2.13
C LYS A 121 -11.83 3.70 0.60
N VAL A 122 -12.70 2.94 -0.05
CA VAL A 122 -12.74 2.87 -1.52
C VAL A 122 -13.13 4.22 -2.12
N VAL A 123 -14.08 4.92 -1.52
CA VAL A 123 -14.47 6.28 -1.93
C VAL A 123 -13.27 7.24 -1.79
N ASP A 124 -12.56 7.19 -0.67
CA ASP A 124 -11.40 8.05 -0.43
C ASP A 124 -10.28 7.80 -1.45
N LEU A 125 -10.05 6.54 -1.81
CA LEU A 125 -9.07 6.16 -2.83
C LEU A 125 -9.48 6.60 -4.23
N ALA A 126 -10.75 6.41 -4.59
CA ALA A 126 -11.27 6.91 -5.87
C ALA A 126 -11.11 8.44 -5.96
N ASN A 127 -11.38 9.16 -4.89
CA ASN A 127 -11.17 10.61 -4.81
C ASN A 127 -9.69 11.00 -4.96
N LEU A 128 -8.77 10.24 -4.38
CA LEU A 128 -7.32 10.49 -4.55
C LEU A 128 -6.90 10.31 -6.01
N VAL A 129 -7.34 9.24 -6.66
CA VAL A 129 -7.04 9.01 -8.08
C VAL A 129 -7.70 10.07 -8.96
N ALA A 130 -8.93 10.48 -8.65
CA ALA A 130 -9.67 11.50 -9.39
C ALA A 130 -8.97 12.87 -9.45
N ARG A 131 -8.12 13.19 -8.48
CA ARG A 131 -7.29 14.43 -8.52
C ARG A 131 -6.35 14.47 -9.72
N TYR A 132 -5.98 13.31 -10.25
CA TYR A 132 -5.06 13.16 -11.38
C TYR A 132 -5.77 12.68 -12.65
N ALA A 133 -6.84 11.90 -12.49
CA ALA A 133 -7.56 11.26 -13.59
C ALA A 133 -8.77 12.08 -14.08
N GLY A 134 -9.16 13.12 -13.33
CA GLY A 134 -10.46 13.76 -13.51
C GLY A 134 -11.61 12.95 -12.85
N PRO A 135 -12.86 13.32 -13.12
CA PRO A 135 -14.03 12.68 -12.49
C PRO A 135 -14.09 11.18 -12.77
N ILE A 136 -14.26 10.39 -11.70
CA ILE A 136 -14.42 8.93 -11.73
C ILE A 136 -15.82 8.57 -11.26
N ASN A 137 -16.55 7.76 -12.03
CA ASN A 137 -17.80 7.16 -11.57
C ASN A 137 -17.46 5.90 -10.75
N LEU A 138 -17.94 5.86 -9.51
CA LEU A 138 -17.80 4.68 -8.64
C LEU A 138 -19.11 3.88 -8.65
N HIS A 139 -19.09 2.71 -9.28
CA HIS A 139 -20.21 1.77 -9.30
C HIS A 139 -20.12 0.85 -8.08
N VAL A 140 -21.09 0.99 -7.17
CA VAL A 140 -21.16 0.12 -5.97
C VAL A 140 -22.15 -1.00 -6.24
N VAL A 141 -21.68 -2.23 -6.28
CA VAL A 141 -22.47 -3.44 -6.51
C VAL A 141 -22.72 -4.14 -5.17
N ASN A 142 -23.99 -4.36 -4.82
CA ASN A 142 -24.32 -5.24 -3.70
C ASN A 142 -24.04 -6.69 -4.10
N PHE A 143 -23.06 -7.31 -3.46
CA PHE A 143 -22.60 -8.65 -3.78
C PHE A 143 -22.99 -9.69 -2.73
N THR A 144 -23.69 -9.31 -1.66
CA THR A 144 -24.05 -10.18 -0.53
C THR A 144 -24.80 -11.43 -0.97
N ASP A 145 -25.90 -11.27 -1.70
CA ASP A 145 -26.75 -12.40 -2.09
C ASP A 145 -26.03 -13.35 -3.05
N ILE A 146 -25.22 -12.79 -3.95
CA ILE A 146 -24.41 -13.54 -4.88
C ILE A 146 -23.34 -14.35 -4.12
N GLN A 147 -22.69 -13.73 -3.15
CA GLN A 147 -21.68 -14.38 -2.31
C GLN A 147 -22.28 -15.53 -1.50
N LEU A 148 -23.44 -15.32 -0.89
CA LEU A 148 -24.15 -16.34 -0.12
C LEU A 148 -24.60 -17.50 -1.01
N TYR A 149 -25.12 -17.19 -2.20
CA TYR A 149 -25.52 -18.21 -3.16
C TYR A 149 -24.34 -19.06 -3.63
N ILE A 150 -23.20 -18.43 -3.93
CA ILE A 150 -21.98 -19.16 -4.31
C ILE A 150 -21.50 -20.03 -3.15
N TYR A 151 -21.54 -19.51 -1.92
CA TYR A 151 -21.14 -20.25 -0.72
C TYR A 151 -21.99 -21.52 -0.50
N ASP A 152 -23.31 -21.44 -0.76
CA ASP A 152 -24.24 -22.55 -0.59
C ASP A 152 -24.15 -23.60 -1.72
N LYS A 153 -23.87 -23.17 -2.95
CA LYS A 153 -23.98 -24.03 -4.15
C LYS A 153 -22.67 -24.52 -4.73
N CYS A 154 -21.54 -23.96 -4.32
CA CYS A 154 -20.25 -24.24 -4.95
C CYS A 154 -19.27 -24.93 -3.98
N PRO A 155 -18.30 -25.72 -4.49
CA PRO A 155 -17.26 -26.29 -3.66
C PRO A 155 -16.46 -25.23 -2.92
N HIS A 156 -16.24 -25.44 -1.61
CA HIS A 156 -15.56 -24.45 -0.77
C HIS A 156 -14.13 -24.12 -1.24
N GLU A 157 -13.44 -25.09 -1.82
CA GLU A 157 -12.08 -24.92 -2.35
C GLU A 157 -12.02 -23.94 -3.54
N GLU A 158 -13.12 -23.81 -4.29
CA GLU A 158 -13.20 -23.01 -5.51
C GLU A 158 -13.89 -21.65 -5.31
N LEU A 159 -14.41 -21.36 -4.12
CA LEU A 159 -15.23 -20.16 -3.85
C LEU A 159 -14.58 -18.87 -4.32
N THR A 160 -13.28 -18.70 -4.06
CA THR A 160 -12.56 -17.48 -4.45
C THR A 160 -12.50 -17.29 -5.96
N ILE A 161 -12.26 -18.39 -6.69
CA ILE A 161 -12.17 -18.37 -8.16
C ILE A 161 -13.54 -18.09 -8.75
N ILE A 162 -14.58 -18.74 -8.23
CA ILE A 162 -15.95 -18.57 -8.71
C ILE A 162 -16.43 -17.15 -8.43
N MET A 163 -16.24 -16.63 -7.22
CA MET A 163 -16.59 -15.23 -6.88
C MET A 163 -15.91 -14.23 -7.83
N ARG A 164 -14.60 -14.37 -8.06
CA ARG A 164 -13.86 -13.49 -8.98
C ARG A 164 -14.42 -13.56 -10.41
N ARG A 165 -14.79 -14.74 -10.88
CA ARG A 165 -15.41 -14.89 -12.19
C ARG A 165 -16.75 -14.15 -12.30
N TYR A 166 -17.59 -14.22 -11.27
CA TYR A 166 -18.85 -13.46 -11.23
C TYR A 166 -18.59 -11.94 -11.16
N MET A 167 -17.63 -11.51 -10.34
CA MET A 167 -17.22 -10.10 -10.27
C MET A 167 -16.78 -9.58 -11.64
N MET A 168 -15.97 -10.35 -12.37
CA MET A 168 -15.52 -9.96 -13.73
C MET A 168 -16.69 -9.88 -14.72
N ARG A 169 -17.66 -10.79 -14.67
CA ARG A 169 -18.86 -10.74 -15.53
C ARG A 169 -19.72 -9.53 -15.23
N ILE A 170 -19.90 -9.19 -13.95
CA ILE A 170 -20.66 -8.01 -13.54
C ILE A 170 -19.91 -6.74 -13.99
N ALA A 171 -18.61 -6.67 -13.78
CA ALA A 171 -17.79 -5.55 -14.24
C ALA A 171 -17.86 -5.38 -15.76
N GLN A 172 -17.82 -6.48 -16.52
CA GLN A 172 -18.00 -6.46 -17.97
C GLN A 172 -19.37 -5.90 -18.36
N THR A 173 -20.44 -6.34 -17.71
CA THR A 173 -21.79 -5.82 -17.98
C THR A 173 -21.89 -4.32 -17.69
N ILE A 174 -21.25 -3.85 -16.63
CA ILE A 174 -21.18 -2.41 -16.30
C ILE A 174 -20.41 -1.67 -17.39
N ALA A 175 -19.24 -2.19 -17.79
CA ALA A 175 -18.41 -1.62 -18.84
C ALA A 175 -19.19 -1.47 -20.17
N GLU A 176 -19.89 -2.51 -20.59
CA GLU A 176 -20.75 -2.49 -21.78
C GLU A 176 -21.84 -1.43 -21.70
N ARG A 177 -22.52 -1.30 -20.54
CA ARG A 177 -23.56 -0.30 -20.30
C ARG A 177 -23.04 1.13 -20.26
N THR A 178 -21.82 1.33 -19.80
CA THR A 178 -21.19 2.67 -19.71
C THR A 178 -20.40 3.05 -20.95
N GLY A 179 -20.28 2.15 -21.92
CA GLY A 179 -19.48 2.35 -23.12
C GLY A 179 -17.96 2.31 -22.85
N SER A 180 -17.54 1.65 -21.77
CA SER A 180 -16.12 1.45 -21.48
C SER A 180 -15.54 0.37 -22.41
N ILE A 181 -14.29 0.59 -22.86
CA ILE A 181 -13.66 -0.26 -23.89
C ILE A 181 -12.90 -1.47 -23.30
N GLY A 182 -12.74 -1.56 -21.99
CA GLY A 182 -12.04 -2.65 -21.34
C GLY A 182 -12.05 -2.58 -19.82
N LEU A 183 -11.53 -3.64 -19.20
CA LEU A 183 -11.34 -3.78 -17.76
C LEU A 183 -9.83 -3.79 -17.45
N ILE A 184 -9.46 -3.24 -16.29
CA ILE A 184 -8.10 -3.22 -15.73
C ILE A 184 -8.08 -3.74 -14.28
#